data_a9ee2e1cdd86e7e2325f1d70cfeee978
#
_entry.id   a9ee2e1cdd86e7e2325f1d70cfeee978
#
_cell.length_a   1.000
_cell.length_b   1.000
_cell.length_c   1.000
_cell.angle_alpha   90.00
_cell.angle_beta   90.00
_cell.angle_gamma   90.00
#
_symmetry.space_group_name_H-M   'P 1'
#
loop_
_entity.id
_entity.type
_entity.pdbx_description
1 polymer ?
#
loop_
_entity_poly.entity_id
_entity_poly.type
_entity_poly.pdbx_seq_one_letter_code
_entity_poly.pdbx_strand_id
1 'polypeptide(L)'
;MENQEAPVLKVESIDQIGIVVRDVDRVIESWTKLLGVGPWEISEMETTDRAGNKAKTRLGFTNIGSVQIELIQSVEGKTFYADFLEKHGEGIHHVCVRVDDLDATTANLGKKGVKLLFGRRGRFAYMDTVNPGGVMFEFSQRQG
;
A
#
# COMPACT_ATOMS: atom_id res chain seq x y z
N MET A 1 29.31 -6.61 -14.02
CA MET A 1 28.76 -5.35 -14.52
C MET A 1 29.48 -4.21 -13.86
N GLU A 2 29.97 -3.39 -14.69
CA GLU A 2 30.78 -2.26 -14.27
C GLU A 2 29.88 -1.11 -13.86
N ASN A 3 30.34 -0.31 -12.92
CA ASN A 3 29.74 0.97 -12.54
C ASN A 3 28.32 0.91 -12.02
N GLN A 4 28.00 -0.12 -11.25
CA GLN A 4 26.74 -0.11 -10.53
C GLN A 4 26.82 0.92 -9.41
N GLU A 5 25.94 1.89 -9.46
CA GLU A 5 25.76 2.80 -8.35
C GLU A 5 25.18 2.06 -7.17
N ALA A 6 25.49 2.53 -5.96
CA ALA A 6 24.83 2.01 -4.77
C ALA A 6 23.32 2.24 -4.89
N PRO A 7 22.50 1.29 -4.41
CA PRO A 7 21.05 1.49 -4.41
C PRO A 7 20.68 2.68 -3.52
N VAL A 8 19.55 3.30 -3.84
CA VAL A 8 19.00 4.41 -3.04
C VAL A 8 18.75 3.97 -1.60
N LEU A 9 18.27 2.76 -1.45
CA LEU A 9 18.04 2.13 -0.15
C LEU A 9 18.17 0.63 -0.34
N LYS A 10 18.26 -0.09 0.77
CA LYS A 10 18.27 -1.53 0.74
C LYS A 10 16.99 -2.06 1.37
N VAL A 11 16.16 -2.71 0.57
CA VAL A 11 14.95 -3.35 1.07
C VAL A 11 15.33 -4.71 1.64
N GLU A 12 15.14 -4.88 2.93
CA GLU A 12 15.51 -6.13 3.62
C GLU A 12 14.29 -6.92 4.08
N SER A 13 13.12 -6.30 4.12
CA SER A 13 11.88 -6.97 4.52
C SER A 13 10.70 -6.27 3.89
N ILE A 14 9.60 -6.99 3.80
CA ILE A 14 8.29 -6.42 3.42
C ILE A 14 7.45 -6.41 4.68
N ASP A 15 6.94 -5.25 5.04
CA ASP A 15 6.20 -5.06 6.28
C ASP A 15 4.69 -5.21 6.10
N GLN A 16 4.19 -4.93 4.89
CA GLN A 16 2.77 -5.00 4.60
C GLN A 16 2.52 -5.31 3.14
N ILE A 17 1.46 -6.05 2.87
CA ILE A 17 0.91 -6.27 1.52
C ILE A 17 -0.50 -5.71 1.51
N GLY A 18 -0.73 -4.71 0.67
CA GLY A 18 -2.05 -4.10 0.49
C GLY A 18 -2.77 -4.71 -0.71
N ILE A 19 -3.98 -5.17 -0.49
CA ILE A 19 -4.78 -5.88 -1.49
C ILE A 19 -6.12 -5.16 -1.64
N VAL A 20 -6.41 -4.70 -2.85
CA VAL A 20 -7.70 -4.08 -3.16
C VAL A 20 -8.71 -5.18 -3.48
N VAL A 21 -9.83 -5.13 -2.80
CA VAL A 21 -10.90 -6.13 -2.93
C VAL A 21 -12.25 -5.43 -3.07
N ARG A 22 -13.23 -6.16 -3.61
CA ARG A 22 -14.59 -5.63 -3.75
C ARG A 22 -15.37 -5.62 -2.44
N ASP A 23 -15.07 -6.57 -1.57
CA ASP A 23 -15.82 -6.75 -0.32
C ASP A 23 -14.92 -7.34 0.75
N VAL A 24 -14.45 -6.50 1.65
CA VAL A 24 -13.55 -6.89 2.74
C VAL A 24 -14.15 -8.01 3.59
N ASP A 25 -15.43 -7.90 3.93
CA ASP A 25 -16.06 -8.89 4.82
C ASP A 25 -16.13 -10.27 4.18
N ARG A 26 -16.39 -10.34 2.88
CA ARG A 26 -16.42 -11.63 2.15
C ARG A 26 -15.04 -12.27 2.10
N VAL A 27 -14.01 -11.47 1.87
CA VAL A 27 -12.64 -12.01 1.84
C VAL A 27 -12.24 -12.51 3.21
N ILE A 28 -12.53 -11.74 4.25
CA ILE A 28 -12.23 -12.14 5.63
C ILE A 28 -12.93 -13.46 5.98
N GLU A 29 -14.22 -13.58 5.66
CA GLU A 29 -14.96 -14.82 5.91
C GLU A 29 -14.32 -16.00 5.18
N SER A 30 -14.02 -15.83 3.90
CA SER A 30 -13.42 -16.87 3.08
C SER A 30 -12.04 -17.30 3.59
N TRP A 31 -11.16 -16.34 3.83
CA TRP A 31 -9.79 -16.64 4.24
C TRP A 31 -9.71 -17.18 5.66
N THR A 32 -10.56 -16.72 6.55
CA THR A 32 -10.64 -17.27 7.89
C THR A 32 -11.09 -18.74 7.85
N LYS A 33 -12.14 -19.00 7.09
CA LYS A 33 -12.75 -20.33 7.01
C LYS A 33 -11.89 -21.33 6.26
N LEU A 34 -11.29 -20.93 5.15
CA LEU A 34 -10.56 -21.85 4.28
C LEU A 34 -9.07 -21.94 4.61
N LEU A 35 -8.48 -20.87 5.06
CA LEU A 35 -7.02 -20.78 5.23
C LEU A 35 -6.60 -20.57 6.69
N GLY A 36 -7.53 -20.34 7.59
CA GLY A 36 -7.22 -20.09 9.00
C GLY A 36 -6.47 -18.77 9.21
N VAL A 37 -6.64 -17.81 8.29
CA VAL A 37 -5.99 -16.50 8.41
C VAL A 37 -6.83 -15.60 9.30
N GLY A 38 -6.20 -15.02 10.32
CA GLY A 38 -6.85 -14.15 11.29
C GLY A 38 -6.13 -14.19 12.63
N PRO A 39 -6.63 -13.50 13.68
CA PRO A 39 -7.83 -12.67 13.69
C PRO A 39 -7.69 -11.38 12.91
N TRP A 40 -8.80 -10.75 12.55
CA TRP A 40 -8.83 -9.55 11.74
C TRP A 40 -9.31 -8.34 12.54
N GLU A 41 -8.70 -7.20 12.27
CA GLU A 41 -9.19 -5.90 12.74
C GLU A 41 -9.82 -5.18 11.54
N ILE A 42 -11.01 -4.62 11.74
CA ILE A 42 -11.73 -3.90 10.70
C ILE A 42 -11.88 -2.46 11.12
N SER A 43 -11.60 -1.55 10.20
CA SER A 43 -11.79 -0.12 10.42
C SER A 43 -12.31 0.55 9.17
N GLU A 44 -12.85 1.74 9.33
CA GLU A 44 -13.28 2.57 8.21
C GLU A 44 -12.61 3.93 8.30
N MET A 45 -12.23 4.45 7.14
CA MET A 45 -11.57 5.74 7.01
C MET A 45 -12.40 6.64 6.12
N GLU A 46 -12.76 7.82 6.62
CA GLU A 46 -13.43 8.83 5.84
C GLU A 46 -12.44 9.89 5.42
N THR A 47 -12.46 10.23 4.15
CA THR A 47 -11.57 11.24 3.57
C THR A 47 -12.35 12.04 2.53
N THR A 48 -11.64 12.92 1.83
CA THR A 48 -12.17 13.65 0.68
C THR A 48 -11.41 13.17 -0.54
N ASP A 49 -12.14 12.84 -1.61
CA ASP A 49 -11.52 12.40 -2.85
C ASP A 49 -10.97 13.59 -3.66
N ARG A 50 -10.36 13.28 -4.82
CA ARG A 50 -9.74 14.30 -5.67
C ARG A 50 -10.72 15.34 -6.19
N ALA A 51 -12.01 14.99 -6.28
CA ALA A 51 -13.05 15.87 -6.74
C ALA A 51 -13.66 16.72 -5.60
N GLY A 52 -13.18 16.53 -4.35
CA GLY A 52 -13.69 17.23 -3.20
C GLY A 52 -14.93 16.60 -2.57
N ASN A 53 -15.28 15.39 -3.01
CA ASN A 53 -16.44 14.67 -2.48
C ASN A 53 -16.03 13.76 -1.34
N LYS A 54 -17.00 13.41 -0.49
CA LYS A 54 -16.78 12.47 0.60
C LYS A 54 -16.34 11.12 0.03
N ALA A 55 -15.31 10.55 0.65
CA ALA A 55 -14.81 9.24 0.30
C ALA A 55 -14.71 8.38 1.55
N LYS A 56 -14.92 7.08 1.38
CA LYS A 56 -14.89 6.13 2.47
C LYS A 56 -14.21 4.85 2.04
N THR A 57 -13.28 4.39 2.88
CA THR A 57 -12.52 3.17 2.65
C THR A 57 -12.70 2.24 3.84
N ARG A 58 -13.01 0.98 3.58
CA ARG A 58 -13.10 -0.06 4.61
C ARG A 58 -11.84 -0.89 4.56
N LEU A 59 -11.23 -1.10 5.72
CA LEU A 59 -9.94 -1.77 5.84
C LEU A 59 -10.05 -2.99 6.74
N GLY A 60 -9.37 -4.07 6.34
CA GLY A 60 -9.22 -5.25 7.18
C GLY A 60 -7.75 -5.57 7.34
N PHE A 61 -7.31 -5.80 8.57
CA PHE A 61 -5.90 -6.07 8.88
C PHE A 61 -5.74 -7.38 9.62
N THR A 62 -4.73 -8.13 9.24
CA THR A 62 -4.24 -9.28 10.00
C THR A 62 -2.74 -9.44 9.74
N ASN A 63 -2.09 -10.30 10.50
CA ASN A 63 -0.69 -10.63 10.27
C ASN A 63 -0.55 -12.08 9.83
N ILE A 64 0.28 -12.30 8.83
CA ILE A 64 0.73 -13.63 8.45
C ILE A 64 2.24 -13.64 8.72
N GLY A 65 2.63 -14.28 9.82
CA GLY A 65 4.00 -14.14 10.30
C GLY A 65 4.31 -12.69 10.64
N SER A 66 5.40 -12.17 10.09
CA SER A 66 5.82 -10.77 10.30
C SER A 66 5.24 -9.80 9.29
N VAL A 67 4.43 -10.28 8.34
CA VAL A 67 3.87 -9.42 7.29
C VAL A 67 2.42 -9.08 7.62
N GLN A 68 2.11 -7.80 7.63
CA GLN A 68 0.73 -7.35 7.78
C GLN A 68 0.00 -7.43 6.43
N ILE A 69 -1.17 -8.01 6.44
CA ILE A 69 -2.07 -8.01 5.27
C ILE A 69 -3.10 -6.92 5.49
N GLU A 70 -3.24 -6.05 4.50
CA GLU A 70 -4.24 -5.00 4.49
C GLU A 70 -5.20 -5.24 3.33
N LEU A 71 -6.45 -5.54 3.65
CA LEU A 71 -7.51 -5.59 2.64
C LEU A 71 -8.14 -4.21 2.53
N ILE A 72 -8.35 -3.75 1.32
CA ILE A 72 -8.78 -2.38 1.06
C ILE A 72 -10.00 -2.40 0.15
N GLN A 73 -11.13 -1.87 0.66
CA GLN A 73 -12.35 -1.73 -0.11
C GLN A 73 -12.72 -0.26 -0.21
N SER A 74 -12.83 0.27 -1.43
CA SER A 74 -13.36 1.61 -1.64
C SER A 74 -14.88 1.54 -1.55
N VAL A 75 -15.45 2.10 -0.50
CA VAL A 75 -16.89 2.05 -0.25
C VAL A 75 -17.61 3.20 -0.93
N GLU A 76 -17.02 4.38 -0.93
CA GLU A 76 -17.63 5.60 -1.44
C GLU A 76 -16.56 6.54 -1.99
N GLY A 77 -16.87 7.20 -3.10
CA GLY A 77 -15.98 8.21 -3.69
C GLY A 77 -14.97 7.65 -4.67
N LYS A 78 -14.25 8.56 -5.34
CA LYS A 78 -13.24 8.22 -6.34
C LYS A 78 -11.84 8.19 -5.72
N THR A 79 -11.60 7.14 -4.94
CA THR A 79 -10.33 6.98 -4.24
C THR A 79 -9.26 6.40 -5.17
N PHE A 80 -8.03 6.49 -4.74
CA PHE A 80 -6.87 5.85 -5.38
C PHE A 80 -7.11 4.35 -5.58
N TYR A 81 -7.76 3.71 -4.62
CA TYR A 81 -8.06 2.28 -4.65
C TYR A 81 -9.21 1.93 -5.58
N ALA A 82 -10.21 2.82 -5.70
CA ALA A 82 -11.30 2.65 -6.66
C ALA A 82 -10.78 2.65 -8.08
N ASP A 83 -9.84 3.53 -8.40
CA ASP A 83 -9.20 3.59 -9.72
C ASP A 83 -8.47 2.29 -10.02
N PHE A 84 -7.75 1.75 -9.04
CA PHE A 84 -7.05 0.49 -9.19
C PHE A 84 -8.02 -0.66 -9.49
N LEU A 85 -9.10 -0.75 -8.71
CA LEU A 85 -10.09 -1.81 -8.88
C LEU A 85 -10.73 -1.76 -10.28
N GLU A 86 -11.04 -0.57 -10.76
CA GLU A 86 -11.63 -0.38 -12.08
C GLU A 86 -10.70 -0.83 -13.19
N LYS A 87 -9.41 -0.51 -13.08
CA LYS A 87 -8.42 -0.82 -14.11
C LYS A 87 -7.91 -2.26 -14.07
N HIS A 88 -7.75 -2.82 -12.89
CA HIS A 88 -7.04 -4.07 -12.68
C HIS A 88 -7.88 -5.19 -12.09
N GLY A 89 -9.03 -4.87 -11.48
CA GLY A 89 -9.78 -5.84 -10.68
C GLY A 89 -9.15 -6.02 -9.31
N GLU A 90 -9.55 -7.06 -8.61
CA GLU A 90 -8.99 -7.38 -7.29
C GLU A 90 -7.54 -7.85 -7.40
N GLY A 91 -6.72 -7.46 -6.46
CA GLY A 91 -5.34 -7.93 -6.42
C GLY A 91 -4.44 -7.06 -5.56
N ILE A 92 -3.16 -7.42 -5.54
CA ILE A 92 -2.15 -6.69 -4.78
C ILE A 92 -2.00 -5.29 -5.37
N HIS A 93 -2.24 -4.30 -4.53
CA HIS A 93 -2.10 -2.89 -4.89
C HIS A 93 -0.69 -2.40 -4.60
N HIS A 94 -0.15 -2.78 -3.46
CA HIS A 94 1.18 -2.32 -3.05
C HIS A 94 1.81 -3.27 -2.05
N VAL A 95 3.13 -3.13 -1.92
CA VAL A 95 3.88 -3.67 -0.79
C VAL A 95 4.49 -2.49 -0.04
N CYS A 96 4.50 -2.58 1.27
CA CYS A 96 5.00 -1.52 2.12
C CYS A 96 6.32 -1.91 2.77
N VAL A 97 7.25 -0.97 2.73
CA VAL A 97 8.57 -1.10 3.37
C VAL A 97 8.72 0.08 4.34
N ARG A 98 9.06 -0.22 5.58
CA ARG A 98 9.35 0.84 6.56
C ARG A 98 10.77 1.34 6.36
N VAL A 99 10.94 2.64 6.47
CA VAL A 99 12.24 3.29 6.33
C VAL A 99 12.50 4.20 7.52
N ASP A 100 13.78 4.45 7.79
CA ASP A 100 14.17 5.28 8.93
C ASP A 100 14.01 6.77 8.65
N ASP A 101 14.15 7.18 7.40
CA ASP A 101 14.01 8.57 6.98
C ASP A 101 13.22 8.62 5.67
N LEU A 102 11.92 8.81 5.80
CA LEU A 102 11.02 8.83 4.64
C LEU A 102 11.33 9.99 3.69
N ASP A 103 11.59 11.16 4.24
CA ASP A 103 11.87 12.34 3.41
C ASP A 103 13.14 12.14 2.56
N ALA A 104 14.19 11.60 3.17
CA ALA A 104 15.42 11.29 2.45
C ALA A 104 15.18 10.21 1.39
N THR A 105 14.43 9.17 1.74
CA THR A 105 14.12 8.08 0.82
C THR A 105 13.39 8.58 -0.41
N THR A 106 12.33 9.37 -0.21
CA THR A 106 11.53 9.89 -1.33
C THR A 106 12.31 10.87 -2.17
N ALA A 107 13.11 11.74 -1.55
CA ALA A 107 13.95 12.69 -2.27
C ALA A 107 15.00 11.97 -3.12
N ASN A 108 15.64 10.94 -2.57
CA ASN A 108 16.67 10.20 -3.29
C ASN A 108 16.10 9.37 -4.43
N LEU A 109 14.93 8.77 -4.23
CA LEU A 109 14.22 8.08 -5.31
C LEU A 109 13.82 9.06 -6.41
N GLY A 110 13.37 10.25 -6.02
CA GLY A 110 13.03 11.31 -6.98
C GLY A 110 14.19 11.71 -7.86
N LYS A 111 15.41 11.76 -7.32
CA LYS A 111 16.62 12.05 -8.07
C LYS A 111 16.90 10.99 -9.13
N LYS A 112 16.40 9.78 -8.96
CA LYS A 112 16.51 8.68 -9.93
C LYS A 112 15.32 8.62 -10.88
N GLY A 113 14.41 9.58 -10.83
CA GLY A 113 13.26 9.65 -11.72
C GLY A 113 12.02 8.93 -11.23
N VAL A 114 12.00 8.45 -10.00
CA VAL A 114 10.83 7.78 -9.42
C VAL A 114 9.89 8.84 -8.85
N LYS A 115 8.66 8.88 -9.35
CA LYS A 115 7.67 9.90 -8.94
C LYS A 115 6.92 9.50 -7.68
N LEU A 116 6.60 10.48 -6.86
CA LEU A 116 5.64 10.33 -5.78
C LEU A 116 4.23 10.40 -6.36
N LEU A 117 3.44 9.35 -6.16
CA LEU A 117 2.07 9.28 -6.67
C LEU A 117 1.04 9.77 -5.65
N PHE A 118 1.23 9.38 -4.40
CA PHE A 118 0.29 9.69 -3.34
C PHE A 118 1.00 9.49 -2.00
N GLY A 119 0.72 10.35 -1.04
CA GLY A 119 1.32 10.18 0.26
C GLY A 119 0.88 11.22 1.26
N ARG A 120 1.37 11.05 2.47
CA ARG A 120 1.19 11.99 3.57
C ARG A 120 2.55 12.25 4.18
N ARG A 121 2.99 13.49 4.10
CA ARG A 121 4.32 13.90 4.55
C ARG A 121 4.61 13.40 5.96
N GLY A 122 5.78 12.80 6.14
CA GLY A 122 6.22 12.27 7.43
C GLY A 122 5.57 10.95 7.81
N ARG A 123 4.66 10.43 7.01
CA ARG A 123 3.94 9.19 7.31
C ARG A 123 4.20 8.10 6.29
N PHE A 124 3.81 8.35 5.05
CA PHE A 124 3.94 7.34 4.00
C PHE A 124 4.01 7.99 2.62
N ALA A 125 4.50 7.24 1.67
CA ALA A 125 4.56 7.64 0.26
C ALA A 125 4.44 6.44 -0.66
N TYR A 126 3.49 6.51 -1.59
CA TYR A 126 3.43 5.58 -2.71
C TYR A 126 4.28 6.13 -3.84
N MET A 127 5.31 5.39 -4.21
CA MET A 127 6.22 5.78 -5.27
C MET A 127 5.94 4.99 -6.55
N ASP A 128 6.14 5.62 -7.70
CA ASP A 128 5.85 4.98 -8.98
C ASP A 128 6.95 3.99 -9.36
N THR A 129 6.86 2.81 -8.81
CA THR A 129 7.74 1.69 -9.08
C THR A 129 7.07 0.59 -9.91
N VAL A 130 5.92 0.91 -10.53
CA VAL A 130 5.12 -0.09 -11.23
C VAL A 130 5.83 -0.64 -12.47
N ASN A 131 6.66 0.15 -13.12
CA ASN A 131 7.38 -0.28 -14.31
C ASN A 131 8.89 -0.10 -14.12
N PRO A 132 9.69 -1.15 -14.27
CA PRO A 132 9.29 -2.55 -14.51
C PRO A 132 8.87 -3.24 -13.21
N GLY A 133 8.26 -4.40 -13.31
CA GLY A 133 7.97 -5.27 -12.18
C GLY A 133 6.52 -5.36 -11.78
N GLY A 134 5.70 -4.38 -12.12
CA GLY A 134 4.25 -4.43 -11.91
C GLY A 134 3.78 -4.23 -10.48
N VAL A 135 4.66 -3.84 -9.56
CA VAL A 135 4.32 -3.68 -8.15
C VAL A 135 4.65 -2.26 -7.69
N MET A 136 3.71 -1.64 -7.00
CA MET A 136 3.93 -0.35 -6.38
C MET A 136 4.51 -0.53 -4.98
N PHE A 137 5.56 0.21 -4.67
CA PHE A 137 6.12 0.25 -3.33
C PHE A 137 5.60 1.46 -2.57
N GLU A 138 5.08 1.19 -1.40
CA GLU A 138 4.80 2.21 -0.41
C GLU A 138 5.95 2.23 0.59
N PHE A 139 6.43 3.41 0.93
CA PHE A 139 7.42 3.58 1.98
C PHE A 139 6.76 4.30 3.15
N SER A 140 6.92 3.78 4.34
CA SER A 140 6.35 4.41 5.52
C SER A 140 7.45 4.73 6.53
N GLN A 141 7.24 5.81 7.27
CA GLN A 141 8.19 6.24 8.29
C GLN A 141 8.15 5.26 9.46
N ARG A 142 9.31 4.69 9.78
CA ARG A 142 9.45 3.85 10.97
C ARG A 142 9.23 4.71 12.20
N GLN A 143 8.39 4.24 13.10
CA GLN A 143 8.13 4.92 14.37
C GLN A 143 9.20 4.50 15.36
N GLY A 144 9.90 5.48 15.88
CA GLY A 144 11.06 5.26 16.72
C GLY A 144 10.78 4.91 18.14
#